data_c4216e2429a4a4c075851bbd0c56529c
#
_entry.id   c4216e2429a4a4c075851bbd0c56529c
#
_cell.length_a   1.000
_cell.length_b   1.000
_cell.length_c   1.000
_cell.angle_alpha   90.00
_cell.angle_beta   90.00
_cell.angle_gamma   90.00
#
_symmetry.space_group_name_H-M   'P 1'
#
loop_
_entity.id
_entity.type
_entity.pdbx_description
1 polymer ?
#
loop_
_entity_poly.entity_id
_entity_poly.type
_entity_poly.pdbx_seq_one_letter_code
_entity_poly.pdbx_strand_id
1 'polypeptide(L)'
;MCAARVLTTLRRGEYAGLIGLFFLQGAALGLWFVPLSSVLAAHGLDDLRPLAFATGSLAAFASPLLFGAMADRHASPVKVLRWLALATALTMALSSTMIRIGANGWVILGCIQLHAFCSAPTWSIASTIVLARLTDAKKEFGPIRATATIGWMTGCLLVSALGADESTLAGYGGAMTWLLVSGFTFFLPSSKTPRAAEGLTWKQRLGLDALQLLRDRDHRVVYLTTTLFMIPLAGFYPYTPPHLRELGFLRVSAWMSLAQVTEIVAMVALGTLL
;
A
#
# COMPACT_ATOMS: atom_id res chain seq x y z
N MET A 1 -29.21 -8.34 -6.61
CA MET A 1 -28.35 -9.46 -7.07
C MET A 1 -26.85 -9.24 -6.80
N CYS A 2 -26.30 -8.01 -6.88
CA CYS A 2 -24.89 -7.72 -6.68
C CYS A 2 -24.39 -8.01 -5.25
N ALA A 3 -25.06 -7.49 -4.23
CA ALA A 3 -24.67 -7.68 -2.82
C ALA A 3 -24.62 -9.15 -2.40
N ALA A 4 -25.54 -9.97 -2.90
CA ALA A 4 -25.53 -11.40 -2.60
C ALA A 4 -24.33 -12.13 -3.20
N ARG A 5 -23.87 -11.78 -4.41
CA ARG A 5 -22.67 -12.34 -5.04
C ARG A 5 -21.40 -11.94 -4.29
N VAL A 6 -21.27 -10.67 -3.93
CA VAL A 6 -20.14 -10.18 -3.12
C VAL A 6 -20.05 -10.95 -1.81
N LEU A 7 -21.17 -11.09 -1.11
CA LEU A 7 -21.22 -11.85 0.15
C LEU A 7 -20.87 -13.34 -0.03
N THR A 8 -21.25 -13.98 -1.14
CA THR A 8 -20.86 -15.37 -1.43
C THR A 8 -19.37 -15.48 -1.72
N THR A 9 -18.75 -14.55 -2.45
CA THR A 9 -17.31 -14.52 -2.71
C THR A 9 -16.53 -14.36 -1.40
N LEU A 10 -16.89 -13.40 -0.56
CA LEU A 10 -16.19 -13.13 0.70
C LEU A 10 -16.38 -14.26 1.75
N ARG A 11 -17.43 -15.06 1.65
CA ARG A 11 -17.71 -16.17 2.57
C ARG A 11 -16.97 -17.47 2.22
N ARG A 12 -16.37 -17.58 1.07
CA ARG A 12 -15.57 -18.77 0.74
C ARG A 12 -14.38 -18.87 1.67
N GLY A 13 -14.31 -19.96 2.44
CA GLY A 13 -13.25 -20.19 3.43
C GLY A 13 -11.84 -20.18 2.83
N GLU A 14 -11.73 -20.57 1.57
CA GLU A 14 -10.47 -20.55 0.80
C GLU A 14 -9.90 -19.15 0.60
N TYR A 15 -10.73 -18.09 0.64
CA TYR A 15 -10.30 -16.70 0.47
C TYR A 15 -10.04 -15.96 1.78
N ALA A 16 -10.35 -16.55 2.91
CA ALA A 16 -10.16 -15.88 4.22
C ALA A 16 -8.72 -15.38 4.41
N GLY A 17 -7.73 -16.20 4.01
CA GLY A 17 -6.33 -15.80 4.06
C GLY A 17 -5.99 -14.64 3.13
N LEU A 18 -6.61 -14.55 1.95
CA LEU A 18 -6.38 -13.46 0.99
C LEU A 18 -7.02 -12.15 1.46
N ILE A 19 -8.22 -12.24 2.04
CA ILE A 19 -8.94 -11.15 2.67
C ILE A 19 -8.12 -10.60 3.84
N GLY A 20 -7.65 -11.48 4.73
CA GLY A 20 -6.83 -11.10 5.88
C GLY A 20 -5.52 -10.44 5.48
N LEU A 21 -4.86 -10.93 4.43
CA LEU A 21 -3.64 -10.32 3.90
C LEU A 21 -3.86 -8.87 3.46
N PHE A 22 -4.86 -8.63 2.60
CA PHE A 22 -5.14 -7.28 2.13
C PHE A 22 -5.62 -6.36 3.25
N PHE A 23 -6.46 -6.85 4.17
CA PHE A 23 -6.90 -6.08 5.33
C PHE A 23 -5.71 -5.61 6.17
N LEU A 24 -4.80 -6.51 6.55
CA LEU A 24 -3.64 -6.18 7.36
C LEU A 24 -2.69 -5.20 6.65
N GLN A 25 -2.44 -5.40 5.35
CA GLN A 25 -1.64 -4.46 4.57
C GLN A 25 -2.28 -3.08 4.50
N GLY A 26 -3.58 -3.00 4.27
CA GLY A 26 -4.32 -1.76 4.28
C GLY A 26 -4.23 -1.06 5.63
N ALA A 27 -4.44 -1.79 6.73
CA ALA A 27 -4.35 -1.26 8.09
C ALA A 27 -2.94 -0.70 8.39
N ALA A 28 -1.89 -1.43 8.01
CA ALA A 28 -0.51 -0.97 8.20
C ALA A 28 -0.23 0.36 7.47
N LEU A 29 -0.77 0.51 6.25
CA LEU A 29 -0.65 1.75 5.49
C LEU A 29 -1.47 2.89 6.09
N GLY A 30 -2.69 2.62 6.55
CA GLY A 30 -3.54 3.63 7.22
C GLY A 30 -2.94 4.16 8.51
N LEU A 31 -2.20 3.32 9.24
CA LEU A 31 -1.48 3.70 10.46
C LEU A 31 -0.25 4.57 10.21
N TRP A 32 0.28 4.63 8.98
CA TRP A 32 1.49 5.37 8.65
C TRP A 32 1.27 6.53 7.69
N PHE A 33 0.64 6.25 6.54
CA PHE A 33 0.65 7.17 5.41
C PHE A 33 -0.18 8.42 5.65
N VAL A 34 -1.35 8.27 6.27
CA VAL A 34 -2.24 9.41 6.55
C VAL A 34 -1.69 10.29 7.67
N PRO A 35 -1.29 9.75 8.85
CA PRO A 35 -0.80 10.59 9.93
C PRO A 35 0.59 11.17 9.67
N LEU A 36 1.37 10.63 8.72
CA LEU A 36 2.76 11.07 8.47
C LEU A 36 2.88 12.59 8.32
N SER A 37 1.96 13.23 7.58
CA SER A 37 1.97 14.68 7.39
C SER A 37 1.84 15.44 8.71
N SER A 38 0.88 15.05 9.56
CA SER A 38 0.66 15.66 10.88
C SER A 38 1.79 15.35 11.86
N VAL A 39 2.35 14.13 11.80
CA VAL A 39 3.50 13.73 12.63
C VAL A 39 4.73 14.58 12.29
N LEU A 40 5.03 14.77 11.00
CA LEU A 40 6.14 15.63 10.57
C LEU A 40 5.94 17.07 11.04
N ALA A 41 4.73 17.63 10.90
CA ALA A 41 4.40 18.97 11.37
C ALA A 41 4.60 19.11 12.88
N ALA A 42 4.09 18.16 13.67
CA ALA A 42 4.21 18.19 15.13
C ALA A 42 5.67 18.09 15.64
N HIS A 43 6.60 17.67 14.79
CA HIS A 43 8.03 17.58 15.10
C HIS A 43 8.86 18.66 14.41
N GLY A 44 8.22 19.72 13.84
CA GLY A 44 8.92 20.84 13.20
C GLY A 44 9.62 20.47 11.88
N LEU A 45 9.09 19.46 11.18
CA LEU A 45 9.65 18.92 9.93
C LEU A 45 8.77 19.25 8.71
N ASP A 46 8.07 20.40 8.74
CA ASP A 46 7.14 20.80 7.68
C ASP A 46 7.79 20.87 6.31
N ASP A 47 9.02 21.38 6.25
CA ASP A 47 9.78 21.53 5.00
C ASP A 47 10.13 20.18 4.35
N LEU A 48 10.18 19.11 5.14
CA LEU A 48 10.46 17.76 4.62
C LEU A 48 9.21 17.07 4.08
N ARG A 49 8.00 17.57 4.40
CA ARG A 49 6.73 16.92 4.05
C ARG A 49 6.61 16.58 2.56
N PRO A 50 6.83 17.53 1.61
CA PRO A 50 6.74 17.23 0.20
C PRO A 50 7.71 16.12 -0.24
N LEU A 51 8.94 16.17 0.26
CA LEU A 51 9.97 15.19 -0.05
C LEU A 51 9.64 13.81 0.55
N ALA A 52 9.13 13.77 1.79
CA ALA A 52 8.73 12.53 2.44
C ALA A 52 7.64 11.78 1.66
N PHE A 53 6.68 12.47 1.07
CA PHE A 53 5.66 11.86 0.22
C PHE A 53 6.19 11.53 -1.19
N ALA A 54 7.13 12.30 -1.72
CA ALA A 54 7.78 12.00 -3.00
C ALA A 54 8.62 10.71 -2.94
N THR A 55 9.11 10.29 -1.76
CA THR A 55 9.85 9.03 -1.58
C THR A 55 9.09 7.82 -2.09
N GLY A 56 7.76 7.80 -1.92
CA GLY A 56 6.89 6.73 -2.41
C GLY A 56 6.94 6.59 -3.94
N SER A 57 6.90 7.70 -4.66
CA SER A 57 6.98 7.70 -6.12
C SER A 57 8.34 7.21 -6.62
N LEU A 58 9.42 7.66 -5.99
CA LEU A 58 10.77 7.19 -6.32
C LEU A 58 10.94 5.69 -6.04
N ALA A 59 10.40 5.22 -4.92
CA ALA A 59 10.41 3.80 -4.58
C ALA A 59 9.57 2.98 -5.57
N ALA A 60 8.39 3.44 -5.97
CA ALA A 60 7.53 2.74 -6.93
C ALA A 60 8.21 2.58 -8.30
N PHE A 61 9.06 3.53 -8.69
CA PHE A 61 9.85 3.43 -9.92
C PHE A 61 11.04 2.44 -9.78
N ALA A 62 11.77 2.52 -8.68
CA ALA A 62 13.01 1.76 -8.50
C ALA A 62 12.79 0.33 -7.96
N SER A 63 11.76 0.11 -7.12
CA SER A 63 11.58 -1.18 -6.44
C SER A 63 11.23 -2.35 -7.36
N PRO A 64 10.46 -2.22 -8.46
CA PRO A 64 10.26 -3.31 -9.40
C PRO A 64 11.56 -3.77 -10.05
N LEU A 65 12.50 -2.85 -10.26
CA LEU A 65 13.83 -3.16 -10.82
C LEU A 65 14.67 -3.99 -9.88
N LEU A 66 14.58 -3.72 -8.58
CA LEU A 66 15.36 -4.40 -7.54
C LEU A 66 14.73 -5.73 -7.14
N PHE A 67 13.42 -5.75 -6.91
CA PHE A 67 12.71 -6.88 -6.32
C PHE A 67 11.95 -7.74 -7.34
N GLY A 68 11.57 -7.20 -8.50
CA GLY A 68 10.94 -7.97 -9.57
C GLY A 68 11.85 -9.11 -10.06
N ALA A 69 13.15 -8.80 -10.25
CA ALA A 69 14.14 -9.81 -10.62
C ALA A 69 14.40 -10.87 -9.52
N MET A 70 14.17 -10.56 -8.26
CA MET A 70 14.31 -11.50 -7.13
C MET A 70 13.11 -12.43 -7.01
N ALA A 71 11.89 -11.90 -7.18
CA ALA A 71 10.65 -12.68 -7.10
C ALA A 71 10.57 -13.71 -8.24
N ASP A 72 11.10 -13.38 -9.42
CA ASP A 72 11.02 -14.24 -10.60
C ASP A 72 12.02 -15.41 -10.60
N ARG A 73 13.05 -15.40 -9.74
CA ARG A 73 14.17 -16.31 -9.90
C ARG A 73 14.36 -17.38 -8.83
N HIS A 74 14.12 -17.10 -7.56
CA HIS A 74 14.62 -17.97 -6.50
C HIS A 74 13.69 -18.19 -5.30
N ALA A 75 12.57 -17.47 -5.19
CA ALA A 75 11.69 -17.59 -4.04
C ALA A 75 10.21 -17.49 -4.41
N SER A 76 9.35 -18.21 -3.70
CA SER A 76 7.92 -18.05 -3.88
C SER A 76 7.47 -16.62 -3.49
N PRO A 77 6.48 -16.02 -4.18
CA PRO A 77 5.99 -14.68 -3.86
C PRO A 77 5.64 -14.48 -2.37
N VAL A 78 5.12 -15.54 -1.72
CA VAL A 78 4.80 -15.53 -0.29
C VAL A 78 6.06 -15.35 0.57
N LYS A 79 7.18 -16.01 0.21
CA LYS A 79 8.45 -15.85 0.94
C LYS A 79 9.04 -14.45 0.73
N VAL A 80 8.99 -13.93 -0.49
CA VAL A 80 9.44 -12.55 -0.79
C VAL A 80 8.63 -11.54 0.00
N LEU A 81 7.29 -11.67 -0.02
CA LEU A 81 6.41 -10.81 0.78
C LEU A 81 6.73 -10.85 2.27
N ARG A 82 7.03 -12.03 2.83
CA ARG A 82 7.41 -12.20 4.22
C ARG A 82 8.60 -11.34 4.60
N TRP A 83 9.69 -11.47 3.86
CA TRP A 83 10.93 -10.74 4.15
C TRP A 83 10.79 -9.24 3.90
N LEU A 84 10.07 -8.86 2.84
CA LEU A 84 9.77 -7.45 2.58
C LEU A 84 8.88 -6.84 3.67
N ALA A 85 7.87 -7.56 4.14
CA ALA A 85 7.02 -7.08 5.25
C ALA A 85 7.83 -6.91 6.54
N LEU A 86 8.75 -7.84 6.84
CA LEU A 86 9.65 -7.71 7.98
C LEU A 86 10.58 -6.49 7.81
N ALA A 87 11.21 -6.33 6.65
CA ALA A 87 12.06 -5.17 6.37
C ALA A 87 11.28 -3.86 6.43
N THR A 88 10.04 -3.84 5.93
CA THR A 88 9.13 -2.71 6.01
C THR A 88 8.80 -2.34 7.47
N ALA A 89 8.54 -3.34 8.31
CA ALA A 89 8.30 -3.12 9.74
C ALA A 89 9.53 -2.49 10.44
N LEU A 90 10.71 -3.03 10.20
CA LEU A 90 11.95 -2.53 10.80
C LEU A 90 12.28 -1.11 10.34
N THR A 91 12.16 -0.83 9.05
CA THR A 91 12.43 0.50 8.49
C THR A 91 11.39 1.54 8.91
N MET A 92 10.12 1.15 9.07
CA MET A 92 9.08 2.02 9.62
C MET A 92 9.32 2.36 11.09
N ALA A 93 9.68 1.37 11.90
CA ALA A 93 10.07 1.59 13.29
C ALA A 93 11.30 2.49 13.40
N LEU A 94 12.29 2.28 12.52
CA LEU A 94 13.48 3.14 12.43
C LEU A 94 13.10 4.58 12.08
N SER A 95 12.27 4.79 11.05
CA SER A 95 11.81 6.12 10.65
C SER A 95 11.10 6.83 11.79
N SER A 96 10.18 6.14 12.48
CA SER A 96 9.46 6.67 13.64
C SER A 96 10.40 7.01 14.80
N THR A 97 11.43 6.20 15.03
CA THR A 97 12.45 6.46 16.05
C THR A 97 13.28 7.69 15.70
N MET A 98 13.72 7.82 14.45
CA MET A 98 14.52 8.99 14.02
C MET A 98 13.71 10.30 14.12
N ILE A 99 12.42 10.28 13.81
CA ILE A 99 11.52 11.43 14.03
C ILE A 99 11.42 11.72 15.53
N ARG A 100 11.18 10.69 16.36
CA ARG A 100 10.98 10.84 17.80
C ARG A 100 12.17 11.45 18.53
N ILE A 101 13.39 11.08 18.15
CA ILE A 101 14.62 11.61 18.76
C ILE A 101 15.08 12.94 18.16
N GLY A 102 14.36 13.50 17.19
CA GLY A 102 14.73 14.75 16.53
C GLY A 102 16.03 14.66 15.73
N ALA A 103 16.24 13.52 15.03
CA ALA A 103 17.43 13.33 14.20
C ALA A 103 17.47 14.36 13.05
N ASN A 104 18.64 14.52 12.40
CA ASN A 104 18.78 15.38 11.25
C ASN A 104 17.73 15.05 10.18
N GLY A 105 17.09 16.07 9.58
CA GLY A 105 16.00 15.90 8.61
C GLY A 105 16.36 15.04 7.40
N TRP A 106 17.60 15.11 6.91
CA TRP A 106 18.06 14.26 5.80
C TRP A 106 18.22 12.78 6.20
N VAL A 107 18.57 12.52 7.48
CA VAL A 107 18.60 11.15 8.03
C VAL A 107 17.18 10.60 8.11
N ILE A 108 16.22 11.40 8.61
CA ILE A 108 14.80 11.04 8.66
C ILE A 108 14.28 10.72 7.27
N LEU A 109 14.56 11.61 6.30
CA LEU A 109 14.14 11.41 4.90
C LEU A 109 14.75 10.14 4.30
N GLY A 110 16.04 9.86 4.58
CA GLY A 110 16.70 8.64 4.17
C GLY A 110 16.04 7.38 4.74
N CYS A 111 15.63 7.41 6.02
CA CYS A 111 14.90 6.31 6.65
C CYS A 111 13.51 6.12 6.03
N ILE A 112 12.78 7.21 5.76
CA ILE A 112 11.46 7.17 5.09
C ILE A 112 11.62 6.62 3.67
N GLN A 113 12.65 7.03 2.94
CA GLN A 113 12.95 6.49 1.61
C GLN A 113 13.27 4.98 1.66
N LEU A 114 14.06 4.55 2.64
CA LEU A 114 14.37 3.12 2.83
C LEU A 114 13.10 2.32 3.12
N HIS A 115 12.23 2.85 4.00
CA HIS A 115 10.92 2.27 4.25
C HIS A 115 10.09 2.17 2.95
N ALA A 116 10.03 3.23 2.17
CA ALA A 116 9.30 3.26 0.91
C ALA A 116 9.82 2.19 -0.09
N PHE A 117 11.13 1.99 -0.19
CA PHE A 117 11.71 0.93 -1.02
C PHE A 117 11.29 -0.47 -0.60
N CYS A 118 11.17 -0.73 0.70
CA CYS A 118 10.74 -2.03 1.21
C CYS A 118 9.22 -2.22 1.05
N SER A 119 8.42 -1.17 1.25
CA SER A 119 6.95 -1.26 1.24
C SER A 119 6.36 -1.26 -0.17
N ALA A 120 6.90 -0.48 -1.11
CA ALA A 120 6.32 -0.31 -2.44
C ALA A 120 6.07 -1.63 -3.20
N PRO A 121 6.99 -2.62 -3.25
CA PRO A 121 6.77 -3.86 -3.98
C PRO A 121 5.78 -4.81 -3.28
N THR A 122 5.51 -4.64 -1.99
CA THR A 122 4.65 -5.55 -1.23
C THR A 122 3.24 -5.61 -1.78
N TRP A 123 2.76 -4.48 -2.32
CA TRP A 123 1.41 -4.35 -2.86
C TRP A 123 1.21 -5.15 -4.15
N SER A 124 2.14 -5.06 -5.10
CA SER A 124 2.09 -5.83 -6.33
C SER A 124 2.28 -7.32 -6.08
N ILE A 125 3.17 -7.69 -5.16
CA ILE A 125 3.41 -9.08 -4.78
C ILE A 125 2.15 -9.69 -4.12
N ALA A 126 1.49 -8.95 -3.22
CA ALA A 126 0.24 -9.40 -2.61
C ALA A 126 -0.86 -9.57 -3.66
N SER A 127 -0.99 -8.63 -4.60
CA SER A 127 -1.93 -8.73 -5.71
C SER A 127 -1.65 -9.97 -6.58
N THR A 128 -0.40 -10.26 -6.87
CA THR A 128 0.01 -11.47 -7.60
C THR A 128 -0.38 -12.75 -6.83
N ILE A 129 -0.14 -12.79 -5.51
CA ILE A 129 -0.54 -13.91 -4.66
C ILE A 129 -2.06 -14.12 -4.70
N VAL A 130 -2.83 -13.05 -4.65
CA VAL A 130 -4.30 -13.10 -4.67
C VAL A 130 -4.79 -13.54 -6.03
N LEU A 131 -4.39 -12.87 -7.11
CA LEU A 131 -4.83 -13.14 -8.49
C LEU A 131 -4.54 -14.58 -8.92
N ALA A 132 -3.40 -15.13 -8.50
CA ALA A 132 -3.04 -16.54 -8.81
C ALA A 132 -3.98 -17.58 -8.17
N ARG A 133 -4.89 -17.17 -7.29
CA ARG A 133 -5.80 -18.06 -6.53
C ARG A 133 -7.27 -17.83 -6.80
N LEU A 134 -7.60 -16.80 -7.57
CA LEU A 134 -8.97 -16.52 -7.94
C LEU A 134 -9.42 -17.44 -9.07
N THR A 135 -10.66 -17.90 -8.97
CA THR A 135 -11.31 -18.68 -10.03
C THR A 135 -11.80 -17.75 -11.15
N ASP A 136 -12.38 -16.61 -10.78
CA ASP A 136 -12.86 -15.57 -11.70
C ASP A 136 -12.34 -14.20 -11.21
N ALA A 137 -11.14 -13.85 -11.68
CA ALA A 137 -10.48 -12.61 -11.26
C ALA A 137 -11.33 -11.36 -11.51
N LYS A 138 -12.11 -11.31 -12.60
CA LYS A 138 -12.97 -10.16 -12.92
C LYS A 138 -14.03 -9.91 -11.85
N LYS A 139 -14.61 -10.99 -11.30
CA LYS A 139 -15.69 -10.89 -10.31
C LYS A 139 -15.20 -10.88 -8.87
N GLU A 140 -14.09 -11.54 -8.59
CA GLU A 140 -13.65 -11.84 -7.22
C GLU A 140 -12.59 -10.87 -6.72
N PHE A 141 -11.75 -10.31 -7.60
CA PHE A 141 -10.65 -9.44 -7.19
C PHE A 141 -11.14 -8.13 -6.55
N GLY A 142 -12.13 -7.47 -7.13
CA GLY A 142 -12.65 -6.19 -6.61
C GLY A 142 -13.12 -6.28 -5.15
N PRO A 143 -14.03 -7.20 -4.81
CA PRO A 143 -14.48 -7.40 -3.43
C PRO A 143 -13.37 -7.75 -2.45
N ILE A 144 -12.42 -8.62 -2.85
CA ILE A 144 -11.28 -8.98 -2.00
C ILE A 144 -10.34 -7.78 -1.84
N ARG A 145 -10.07 -7.04 -2.90
CA ARG A 145 -9.24 -5.83 -2.87
C ARG A 145 -9.86 -4.72 -2.00
N ALA A 146 -11.19 -4.59 -1.98
CA ALA A 146 -11.91 -3.64 -1.13
C ALA A 146 -11.63 -3.86 0.37
N THR A 147 -11.29 -5.08 0.79
CA THR A 147 -10.92 -5.35 2.20
C THR A 147 -9.65 -4.63 2.62
N ALA A 148 -8.75 -4.32 1.70
CA ALA A 148 -7.58 -3.50 2.01
C ALA A 148 -7.97 -2.04 2.30
N THR A 149 -8.96 -1.51 1.58
CA THR A 149 -9.49 -0.16 1.85
C THR A 149 -10.20 -0.11 3.21
N ILE A 150 -10.93 -1.18 3.57
CA ILE A 150 -11.50 -1.33 4.92
C ILE A 150 -10.38 -1.38 5.97
N GLY A 151 -9.30 -2.12 5.72
CA GLY A 151 -8.11 -2.15 6.56
C GLY A 151 -7.49 -0.77 6.73
N TRP A 152 -7.32 -0.03 5.64
CA TRP A 152 -6.82 1.35 5.66
C TRP A 152 -7.68 2.25 6.55
N MET A 153 -9.01 2.23 6.37
CA MET A 153 -9.95 2.98 7.22
C MET A 153 -9.80 2.58 8.68
N THR A 154 -9.68 1.28 8.96
CA THR A 154 -9.47 0.77 10.32
C THR A 154 -8.19 1.32 10.92
N GLY A 155 -7.08 1.33 10.17
CA GLY A 155 -5.81 1.94 10.60
C GLY A 155 -5.95 3.42 10.94
N CYS A 156 -6.61 4.21 10.07
CA CYS A 156 -6.87 5.62 10.30
C CYS A 156 -7.75 5.86 11.53
N LEU A 157 -8.81 5.08 11.71
CA LEU A 157 -9.69 5.16 12.87
C LEU A 157 -8.96 4.81 14.16
N LEU A 158 -8.08 3.80 14.15
CA LEU A 158 -7.26 3.44 15.30
C LEU A 158 -6.28 4.56 15.68
N VAL A 159 -5.62 5.18 14.70
CA VAL A 159 -4.75 6.36 14.95
C VAL A 159 -5.51 7.44 15.70
N SER A 160 -6.67 7.82 15.18
CA SER A 160 -7.48 8.88 15.78
C SER A 160 -8.12 8.49 17.12
N ALA A 161 -8.50 7.22 17.28
CA ALA A 161 -9.06 6.71 18.55
C ALA A 161 -8.01 6.72 19.67
N LEU A 162 -6.75 6.45 19.32
CA LEU A 162 -5.62 6.47 20.26
C LEU A 162 -5.01 7.88 20.47
N GLY A 163 -5.54 8.90 19.79
CA GLY A 163 -4.98 10.27 19.82
C GLY A 163 -3.58 10.35 19.24
N ALA A 164 -3.25 9.48 18.30
CA ALA A 164 -1.91 9.34 17.74
C ALA A 164 -1.72 10.07 16.39
N ASP A 165 -2.66 10.92 15.98
CA ASP A 165 -2.61 11.63 14.69
C ASP A 165 -1.33 12.46 14.49
N GLU A 166 -0.73 12.96 15.57
CA GLU A 166 0.50 13.77 15.57
C GLU A 166 1.67 13.07 16.28
N SER A 167 1.50 11.79 16.60
CA SER A 167 2.47 11.02 17.37
C SER A 167 3.17 9.96 16.53
N THR A 168 4.45 9.75 16.78
CA THR A 168 5.22 8.63 16.23
C THR A 168 4.67 7.26 16.64
N LEU A 169 3.75 7.19 17.61
CA LEU A 169 3.02 5.97 17.98
C LEU A 169 2.24 5.40 16.80
N ALA A 170 1.73 6.23 15.90
CA ALA A 170 1.08 5.79 14.67
C ALA A 170 2.04 4.93 13.81
N GLY A 171 3.28 5.40 13.63
CA GLY A 171 4.29 4.66 12.89
C GLY A 171 4.73 3.36 13.57
N TYR A 172 4.86 3.34 14.91
CA TYR A 172 5.11 2.09 15.63
C TYR A 172 3.94 1.10 15.52
N GLY A 173 2.69 1.59 15.54
CA GLY A 173 1.50 0.78 15.28
C GLY A 173 1.53 0.18 13.87
N GLY A 174 1.90 0.97 12.87
CA GLY A 174 2.11 0.51 11.50
C GLY A 174 3.22 -0.54 11.41
N ALA A 175 4.35 -0.34 12.08
CA ALA A 175 5.45 -1.30 12.12
C ALA A 175 5.01 -2.64 12.75
N MET A 176 4.27 -2.60 13.85
CA MET A 176 3.70 -3.80 14.48
C MET A 176 2.74 -4.52 13.51
N THR A 177 1.91 -3.78 12.80
CA THR A 177 0.98 -4.37 11.81
C THR A 177 1.75 -5.00 10.65
N TRP A 178 2.88 -4.42 10.20
CA TRP A 178 3.76 -5.06 9.21
C TRP A 178 4.42 -6.34 9.73
N LEU A 179 4.77 -6.41 11.02
CA LEU A 179 5.20 -7.67 11.65
C LEU A 179 4.08 -8.71 11.62
N LEU A 180 2.83 -8.30 11.88
CA LEU A 180 1.67 -9.19 11.75
C LEU A 180 1.49 -9.66 10.30
N VAL A 181 1.66 -8.77 9.28
CA VAL A 181 1.65 -9.18 7.86
C VAL A 181 2.73 -10.24 7.60
N SER A 182 3.97 -10.02 8.06
CA SER A 182 5.05 -10.98 7.91
C SER A 182 4.71 -12.33 8.54
N GLY A 183 4.24 -12.34 9.79
CA GLY A 183 3.77 -13.54 10.50
C GLY A 183 2.59 -14.21 9.81
N PHE A 184 1.63 -13.43 9.31
CA PHE A 184 0.46 -13.95 8.62
C PHE A 184 0.80 -14.72 7.34
N THR A 185 1.90 -14.37 6.67
CA THR A 185 2.37 -15.10 5.47
C THR A 185 2.71 -16.58 5.74
N PHE A 186 2.92 -16.99 7.00
CA PHE A 186 3.15 -18.42 7.33
C PHE A 186 1.87 -19.24 7.18
N PHE A 187 0.71 -18.62 7.31
CA PHE A 187 -0.59 -19.27 7.14
C PHE A 187 -1.06 -19.28 5.67
N LEU A 188 -0.39 -18.51 4.81
CA LEU A 188 -0.71 -18.53 3.39
C LEU A 188 -0.07 -19.78 2.75
N PRO A 189 -0.85 -20.54 1.97
CA PRO A 189 -0.30 -21.68 1.26
C PRO A 189 0.79 -21.22 0.30
N SER A 190 1.91 -21.96 0.24
CA SER A 190 3.00 -21.64 -0.67
C SER A 190 2.51 -21.71 -2.13
N SER A 191 2.68 -20.64 -2.89
CA SER A 191 2.53 -20.67 -4.34
C SER A 191 3.78 -21.32 -4.95
N LYS A 192 3.59 -22.11 -6.00
CA LYS A 192 4.74 -22.59 -6.79
C LYS A 192 5.51 -21.38 -7.27
N THR A 193 6.84 -21.43 -7.16
CA THR A 193 7.71 -20.41 -7.75
C THR A 193 7.39 -20.35 -9.25
N PRO A 194 7.07 -19.18 -9.81
CA PRO A 194 6.93 -19.08 -11.25
C PRO A 194 8.21 -19.60 -11.89
N ARG A 195 8.09 -20.42 -12.93
CA ARG A 195 9.26 -20.89 -13.67
C ARG A 195 9.93 -19.64 -14.25
N ALA A 196 11.15 -19.35 -13.83
CA ALA A 196 11.91 -18.25 -14.38
C ALA A 196 11.93 -18.39 -15.92
N ALA A 197 11.44 -17.38 -16.61
CA ALA A 197 11.59 -17.31 -18.05
C ALA A 197 13.08 -17.09 -18.33
N GLU A 198 13.76 -18.19 -18.73
CA GLU A 198 15.16 -18.14 -19.14
C GLU A 198 15.29 -17.22 -20.35
N GLY A 199 16.30 -16.36 -20.36
CA GLY A 199 16.62 -15.54 -21.53
C GLY A 199 15.96 -14.15 -21.61
N LEU A 200 15.26 -13.68 -20.56
CA LEU A 200 14.73 -12.31 -20.57
C LEU A 200 15.83 -11.27 -20.74
N THR A 201 15.66 -10.41 -21.74
CA THR A 201 16.50 -9.23 -21.94
C THR A 201 16.36 -8.25 -20.77
N TRP A 202 17.35 -7.38 -20.57
CA TRP A 202 17.25 -6.35 -19.53
C TRP A 202 16.02 -5.43 -19.71
N LYS A 203 15.58 -5.17 -20.94
CA LYS A 203 14.37 -4.39 -21.27
C LYS A 203 13.10 -5.08 -20.76
N GLN A 204 13.02 -6.39 -20.95
CA GLN A 204 11.90 -7.19 -20.45
C GLN A 204 11.89 -7.24 -18.92
N ARG A 205 13.09 -7.29 -18.31
CA ARG A 205 13.20 -7.22 -16.83
C ARG A 205 12.75 -5.87 -16.26
N LEU A 206 12.96 -4.79 -17.00
CA LEU A 206 12.51 -3.45 -16.65
C LEU A 206 11.02 -3.23 -16.94
N GLY A 207 10.32 -4.20 -17.56
CA GLY A 207 8.94 -4.06 -17.98
C GLY A 207 8.74 -3.03 -19.11
N LEU A 208 9.81 -2.65 -19.83
CA LEU A 208 9.71 -1.66 -20.91
C LEU A 208 8.85 -2.16 -22.06
N ASP A 209 8.66 -3.47 -22.18
CA ASP A 209 7.74 -4.06 -23.15
C ASP A 209 6.28 -3.66 -22.89
N ALA A 210 5.93 -3.34 -21.64
CA ALA A 210 4.61 -2.83 -21.28
C ALA A 210 4.31 -1.48 -21.96
N LEU A 211 5.32 -0.70 -22.36
CA LEU A 211 5.11 0.52 -23.14
C LEU A 211 4.46 0.25 -24.50
N GLN A 212 4.56 -0.97 -25.02
CA GLN A 212 3.86 -1.37 -26.27
C GLN A 212 2.34 -1.35 -26.07
N LEU A 213 1.84 -1.55 -24.86
CA LEU A 213 0.41 -1.46 -24.55
C LEU A 213 -0.14 -0.06 -24.82
N LEU A 214 0.69 0.99 -24.77
CA LEU A 214 0.29 2.35 -25.09
C LEU A 214 -0.05 2.55 -26.59
N ARG A 215 0.23 1.58 -27.45
CA ARG A 215 -0.23 1.58 -28.85
C ARG A 215 -1.73 1.34 -28.93
N ASP A 216 -2.28 0.56 -28.01
CA ASP A 216 -3.71 0.37 -27.88
C ASP A 216 -4.37 1.61 -27.28
N ARG A 217 -5.54 1.98 -27.86
CA ARG A 217 -6.27 3.20 -27.45
C ARG A 217 -6.76 3.13 -26.01
N ASP A 218 -7.31 1.99 -25.62
CA ASP A 218 -7.94 1.85 -24.30
C ASP A 218 -6.88 1.87 -23.20
N HIS A 219 -5.76 1.17 -23.39
CA HIS A 219 -4.62 1.22 -22.48
C HIS A 219 -4.05 2.63 -22.36
N ARG A 220 -3.94 3.36 -23.47
CA ARG A 220 -3.46 4.75 -23.47
C ARG A 220 -4.40 5.69 -22.71
N VAL A 221 -5.72 5.55 -22.89
CA VAL A 221 -6.72 6.34 -22.16
C VAL A 221 -6.62 6.06 -20.66
N VAL A 222 -6.59 4.79 -20.27
CA VAL A 222 -6.44 4.39 -18.84
C VAL A 222 -5.15 4.96 -18.25
N TYR A 223 -4.03 4.83 -18.96
CA TYR A 223 -2.73 5.34 -18.52
C TYR A 223 -2.75 6.86 -18.32
N LEU A 224 -3.23 7.61 -19.31
CA LEU A 224 -3.30 9.08 -19.26
C LEU A 224 -4.25 9.56 -18.15
N THR A 225 -5.43 8.94 -18.05
CA THR A 225 -6.40 9.29 -17.02
C THR A 225 -5.84 9.04 -15.61
N THR A 226 -5.19 7.88 -15.41
CA THR A 226 -4.55 7.57 -14.13
C THR A 226 -3.42 8.56 -13.82
N THR A 227 -2.58 8.87 -14.81
CA THR A 227 -1.47 9.83 -14.62
C THR A 227 -1.99 11.21 -14.23
N LEU A 228 -3.01 11.71 -14.92
CA LEU A 228 -3.62 13.02 -14.60
C LEU A 228 -4.28 13.02 -13.21
N PHE A 229 -4.92 11.91 -12.83
CA PHE A 229 -5.53 11.77 -11.50
C PHE A 229 -4.47 11.74 -10.38
N MET A 230 -3.29 11.18 -10.63
CA MET A 230 -2.23 11.12 -9.63
C MET A 230 -1.65 12.50 -9.27
N ILE A 231 -1.78 13.52 -10.15
CA ILE A 231 -1.28 14.87 -9.88
C ILE A 231 -1.98 15.51 -8.66
N PRO A 232 -3.32 15.66 -8.61
CA PRO A 232 -3.99 16.18 -7.43
C PRO A 232 -3.86 15.25 -6.22
N LEU A 233 -3.81 13.94 -6.43
CA LEU A 233 -3.65 12.97 -5.35
C LEU A 233 -2.29 13.10 -4.66
N ALA A 234 -1.23 13.46 -5.38
CA ALA A 234 0.09 13.72 -4.81
C ALA A 234 0.09 14.90 -3.81
N GLY A 235 -0.80 15.89 -3.99
CA GLY A 235 -0.98 17.00 -3.06
C GLY A 235 -1.95 16.68 -1.90
N PHE A 236 -2.84 15.71 -2.07
CA PHE A 236 -3.91 15.44 -1.12
C PHE A 236 -3.37 15.00 0.26
N TYR A 237 -2.55 13.98 0.31
CA TYR A 237 -2.05 13.44 1.59
C TYR A 237 -1.05 14.36 2.32
N PRO A 238 -0.12 15.08 1.65
CA PRO A 238 0.76 16.02 2.33
C PRO A 238 0.04 17.23 2.91
N TYR A 239 -0.98 17.76 2.23
CA TYR A 239 -1.52 19.08 2.55
C TYR A 239 -2.92 19.08 3.17
N THR A 240 -3.76 18.06 2.92
CA THR A 240 -5.11 18.00 3.50
C THR A 240 -5.10 17.84 5.02
N PRO A 241 -4.25 16.99 5.65
CA PRO A 241 -4.24 16.85 7.09
C PRO A 241 -3.95 18.16 7.83
N PRO A 242 -2.88 18.94 7.52
CA PRO A 242 -2.66 20.21 8.17
C PRO A 242 -3.78 21.22 7.90
N HIS A 243 -4.32 21.27 6.69
CA HIS A 243 -5.44 22.16 6.38
C HIS A 243 -6.70 21.84 7.22
N LEU A 244 -7.03 20.56 7.40
CA LEU A 244 -8.13 20.18 8.29
C LEU A 244 -7.87 20.60 9.74
N ARG A 245 -6.60 20.55 10.19
CA ARG A 245 -6.21 21.03 11.51
C ARG A 245 -6.43 22.55 11.66
N GLU A 246 -6.03 23.34 10.67
CA GLU A 246 -6.25 24.79 10.64
C GLU A 246 -7.74 25.15 10.71
N LEU A 247 -8.60 24.30 10.11
CA LEU A 247 -10.06 24.43 10.20
C LEU A 247 -10.63 23.94 11.55
N GLY A 248 -9.80 23.50 12.49
CA GLY A 248 -10.22 23.06 13.83
C GLY A 248 -10.67 21.61 13.91
N PHE A 249 -10.48 20.81 12.87
CA PHE A 249 -10.81 19.38 12.94
C PHE A 249 -9.80 18.64 13.82
N LEU A 250 -10.31 17.96 14.84
CA LEU A 250 -9.57 16.97 15.61
C LEU A 250 -9.71 15.59 14.92
N ARG A 251 -8.82 14.64 15.24
CA ARG A 251 -8.87 13.27 14.71
C ARG A 251 -8.84 13.22 13.17
N VAL A 252 -7.86 13.91 12.61
CA VAL A 252 -7.74 14.14 11.17
C VAL A 252 -7.68 12.85 10.36
N SER A 253 -6.98 11.80 10.86
CA SER A 253 -6.90 10.51 10.16
C SER A 253 -8.28 9.85 10.01
N ALA A 254 -9.16 9.98 11.01
CA ALA A 254 -10.52 9.47 10.92
C ALA A 254 -11.33 10.22 9.85
N TRP A 255 -11.22 11.55 9.78
CA TRP A 255 -11.89 12.34 8.73
C TRP A 255 -11.37 11.99 7.34
N MET A 256 -10.06 11.85 7.18
CA MET A 256 -9.44 11.45 5.92
C MET A 256 -9.92 10.08 5.44
N SER A 257 -10.25 9.17 6.36
CA SER A 257 -10.73 7.83 6.02
C SER A 257 -12.09 7.82 5.33
N LEU A 258 -12.91 8.85 5.51
CA LEU A 258 -14.23 8.93 4.88
C LEU A 258 -14.14 9.00 3.33
N ALA A 259 -13.06 9.54 2.80
CA ALA A 259 -12.83 9.55 1.35
C ALA A 259 -12.76 8.14 0.74
N GLN A 260 -12.45 7.13 1.55
CA GLN A 260 -12.34 5.75 1.12
C GLN A 260 -13.68 5.03 0.91
N VAL A 261 -14.78 5.59 1.42
CA VAL A 261 -16.12 5.00 1.27
C VAL A 261 -16.50 4.91 -0.21
N THR A 262 -16.21 5.95 -0.98
CA THR A 262 -16.49 5.97 -2.43
C THR A 262 -15.64 4.93 -3.18
N GLU A 263 -14.41 4.70 -2.75
CA GLU A 263 -13.54 3.66 -3.33
C GLU A 263 -14.12 2.26 -3.09
N ILE A 264 -14.59 1.97 -1.88
CA ILE A 264 -15.21 0.68 -1.55
C ILE A 264 -16.44 0.46 -2.43
N VAL A 265 -17.32 1.47 -2.54
CA VAL A 265 -18.51 1.39 -3.39
C VAL A 265 -18.12 1.12 -4.85
N ALA A 266 -17.14 1.86 -5.38
CA ALA A 266 -16.65 1.67 -6.74
C ALA A 266 -16.08 0.27 -6.96
N MET A 267 -15.25 -0.23 -6.05
CA MET A 267 -14.65 -1.57 -6.16
C MET A 267 -15.68 -2.70 -6.12
N VAL A 268 -16.70 -2.56 -5.28
CA VAL A 268 -17.79 -3.53 -5.20
C VAL A 268 -18.66 -3.48 -6.46
N ALA A 269 -18.93 -2.28 -6.99
CA ALA A 269 -19.70 -2.10 -8.20
C ALA A 269 -18.96 -2.55 -9.47
N LEU A 270 -17.64 -2.46 -9.49
CA LEU A 270 -16.81 -2.79 -10.67
C LEU A 270 -17.08 -4.21 -11.19
N GLY A 271 -17.22 -5.19 -10.30
CA GLY A 271 -17.54 -6.57 -10.67
C GLY A 271 -18.94 -6.77 -11.30
N THR A 272 -19.77 -5.73 -11.32
CA THR A 272 -21.09 -5.73 -12.01
C THR A 272 -21.09 -4.90 -13.28
N LEU A 273 -20.11 -4.02 -13.44
CA LEU A 273 -19.95 -3.16 -14.61
C LEU A 273 -19.12 -3.85 -15.71
N LEU A 274 -18.26 -4.80 -15.33
CA LEU A 274 -17.43 -5.62 -16.21
C LEU A 274 -18.06 -7.00 -16.51
#